data_315e9f5bf236e4951eadfc54db6a2e68
#
_entry.id   315e9f5bf236e4951eadfc54db6a2e68
#
_cell.length_a   1.000
_cell.length_b   1.000
_cell.length_c   1.000
_cell.angle_alpha   90.00
_cell.angle_beta   90.00
_cell.angle_gamma   90.00
#
_symmetry.space_group_name_H-M   'P 1'
#
loop_
_entity.id
_entity.type
_entity.pdbx_description
1 polymer ?
#
loop_
_entity_poly.entity_id
_entity_poly.type
_entity_poly.pdbx_seq_one_letter_code
_entity_poly.pdbx_strand_id
1 'polypeptide(L)'
;MKFGVGWLSATLTATAIFLQHGDARSQAPPPIQHVSELDNVVIHTPSHRIHSHSSFDITFTIHNNAEPIKLKLEPNHDVLAEDAEVQYLNADGTISHTESIDRRDHRVFKGSAWTEIEPDHWTYVGWARLYVKRDGPDPLFEGTFSLMHDYHNIKLRSSYMRTRSDSDIIPAEKDEDYMVMFRNSDMYWDEEHTELKRSLPNPSCQADKLDFNADPNHPVFRPPQQSANLAAMSFDQLLGLSKRQSDTGGVGGNTGGINLASTIGDTTGCPKNKLVALVGVATDCNFLNAFGNNQSAARADVISMFNSASSVYESTFNISLGLKNLTMSPAECPDVSSTVTPWNMPCTSGNISSRLTDFTAWRGDQNDTNAYWTLMTNCPTDSEVGVSWLGQLCVHGSSNASVAGANVVVKTSTEWQVFARDIPLVPYMTATLRHVNKASRERHNAAR
;
A
#
# COMPACT_ATOMS: atom_id res chain seq x y z
N MET A 1 -1.08 -85.04 -13.49
CA MET A 1 -1.51 -83.76 -14.05
C MET A 1 -1.94 -82.87 -12.85
N LYS A 2 -1.09 -81.91 -12.45
CA LYS A 2 -1.40 -80.92 -11.41
C LYS A 2 -1.22 -79.57 -12.04
N PHE A 3 -2.30 -78.84 -12.20
CA PHE A 3 -2.26 -77.44 -12.63
C PHE A 3 -1.99 -76.54 -11.41
N GLY A 4 -0.91 -75.81 -11.45
CA GLY A 4 -0.60 -74.76 -10.45
C GLY A 4 -1.22 -73.45 -10.91
N VAL A 5 -2.05 -72.89 -10.07
CA VAL A 5 -2.59 -71.52 -10.25
C VAL A 5 -1.63 -70.53 -9.62
N GLY A 6 -0.95 -69.75 -10.47
CA GLY A 6 -0.08 -68.66 -10.03
C GLY A 6 -0.93 -67.43 -9.69
N TRP A 7 -0.83 -66.96 -8.46
CA TRP A 7 -1.39 -65.67 -8.00
C TRP A 7 -0.43 -64.57 -8.39
N LEU A 8 -0.86 -63.74 -9.33
CA LEU A 8 -0.20 -62.46 -9.61
C LEU A 8 -0.69 -61.43 -8.59
N SER A 9 0.17 -61.14 -7.59
CA SER A 9 -0.03 -60.01 -6.69
C SER A 9 0.34 -58.73 -7.42
N ALA A 10 -0.67 -57.97 -7.83
CA ALA A 10 -0.50 -56.62 -8.32
C ALA A 10 -0.32 -55.69 -7.10
N THR A 11 0.93 -55.31 -6.81
CA THR A 11 1.24 -54.24 -5.88
C THR A 11 0.90 -52.90 -6.52
N LEU A 12 -0.25 -52.33 -6.13
CA LEU A 12 -0.57 -50.94 -6.39
C LEU A 12 0.37 -50.06 -5.53
N THR A 13 1.42 -49.57 -6.13
CA THR A 13 2.19 -48.44 -5.58
C THR A 13 1.36 -47.19 -5.73
N ALA A 14 0.65 -46.82 -4.66
CA ALA A 14 0.04 -45.51 -4.54
C ALA A 14 1.17 -44.49 -4.44
N THR A 15 1.52 -43.87 -5.58
CA THR A 15 2.35 -42.70 -5.62
C THR A 15 1.51 -41.56 -5.03
N ALA A 16 1.69 -41.30 -3.73
CA ALA A 16 1.19 -40.08 -3.13
C ALA A 16 1.92 -38.91 -3.80
N ILE A 17 1.25 -38.30 -4.78
CA ILE A 17 1.61 -37.00 -5.30
C ILE A 17 1.35 -36.04 -4.14
N PHE A 18 2.38 -35.74 -3.37
CA PHE A 18 2.39 -34.54 -2.54
C PHE A 18 2.28 -33.37 -3.51
N LEU A 19 1.06 -32.89 -3.69
CA LEU A 19 0.81 -31.53 -4.15
C LEU A 19 1.40 -30.65 -3.06
N GLN A 20 2.68 -30.30 -3.22
CA GLN A 20 3.25 -29.20 -2.49
C GLN A 20 2.43 -27.98 -2.94
N HIS A 21 1.51 -27.58 -2.08
CA HIS A 21 0.90 -26.27 -2.16
C HIS A 21 2.07 -25.31 -2.01
N GLY A 22 2.55 -24.78 -3.12
CA GLY A 22 3.53 -23.70 -3.09
C GLY A 22 2.88 -22.56 -2.33
N ASP A 23 3.34 -22.32 -1.10
CA ASP A 23 2.94 -21.15 -0.36
C ASP A 23 3.34 -19.94 -1.16
N ALA A 24 2.34 -19.22 -1.63
CA ALA A 24 2.54 -17.95 -2.26
C ALA A 24 2.94 -16.97 -1.18
N ARG A 25 4.22 -16.77 -1.10
CA ARG A 25 4.81 -15.75 -0.26
C ARG A 25 4.92 -14.50 -1.10
N SER A 26 4.13 -13.46 -0.78
CA SER A 26 4.56 -12.13 -1.12
C SER A 26 5.91 -11.98 -0.40
N GLN A 27 6.98 -12.02 -1.15
CA GLN A 27 8.31 -12.06 -0.55
C GLN A 27 8.51 -10.77 0.22
N ALA A 28 9.02 -10.88 1.44
CA ALA A 28 9.58 -9.74 2.13
C ALA A 28 10.42 -8.92 1.14
N PRO A 29 10.32 -7.59 1.13
CA PRO A 29 11.13 -6.78 0.25
C PRO A 29 12.59 -7.17 0.42
N PRO A 30 13.39 -7.11 -0.65
CA PRO A 30 14.83 -7.35 -0.53
C PRO A 30 15.43 -6.44 0.55
N PRO A 31 16.49 -6.87 1.24
CA PRO A 31 17.14 -6.04 2.22
C PRO A 31 17.73 -4.78 1.60
N ILE A 32 17.73 -3.69 2.37
CA ILE A 32 18.37 -2.44 2.01
C ILE A 32 19.88 -2.60 2.20
N GLN A 33 20.64 -2.58 1.10
CA GLN A 33 22.07 -2.81 1.07
C GLN A 33 22.88 -1.52 1.17
N HIS A 34 22.24 -0.38 0.89
CA HIS A 34 22.91 0.92 0.97
C HIS A 34 21.99 1.97 1.58
N VAL A 35 22.54 2.73 2.53
CA VAL A 35 21.89 3.88 3.15
C VAL A 35 22.90 5.01 3.21
N SER A 36 22.54 6.20 2.75
CA SER A 36 23.36 7.40 2.85
C SER A 36 22.71 8.42 3.78
N GLU A 37 23.54 9.28 4.35
CA GLU A 37 23.08 10.48 5.04
C GLU A 37 22.66 11.55 4.02
N LEU A 38 21.68 12.35 4.36
CA LEU A 38 21.26 13.47 3.53
C LEU A 38 21.99 14.75 3.98
N ASP A 39 22.82 15.31 3.10
CA ASP A 39 23.69 16.41 3.41
C ASP A 39 23.27 17.73 2.75
N ASN A 40 23.75 18.86 3.30
CA ASN A 40 23.62 20.20 2.72
C ASN A 40 22.17 20.60 2.45
N VAL A 41 21.27 20.28 3.36
CA VAL A 41 19.84 20.57 3.21
C VAL A 41 19.56 22.04 3.50
N VAL A 42 18.95 22.73 2.53
CA VAL A 42 18.58 24.16 2.65
C VAL A 42 17.14 24.39 2.22
N ILE A 43 16.33 24.96 3.10
CA ILE A 43 14.99 25.47 2.79
C ILE A 43 15.14 26.91 2.28
N HIS A 44 14.64 27.18 1.06
CA HIS A 44 14.75 28.49 0.41
C HIS A 44 13.55 29.39 0.76
N THR A 45 13.50 29.83 2.01
CA THR A 45 12.54 30.83 2.51
C THR A 45 13.21 31.78 3.48
N PRO A 46 12.61 32.94 3.82
CA PRO A 46 13.13 33.80 4.86
C PRO A 46 13.32 33.03 6.18
N SER A 47 14.52 33.09 6.73
CA SER A 47 14.92 32.38 7.97
C SER A 47 14.69 30.86 7.92
N HIS A 48 14.61 30.29 6.72
CA HIS A 48 14.33 28.85 6.48
C HIS A 48 13.03 28.34 7.14
N ARG A 49 12.05 29.25 7.36
CA ARG A 49 10.77 28.95 8.02
C ARG A 49 9.68 28.67 7.01
N ILE A 50 8.84 27.68 7.35
CA ILE A 50 7.70 27.29 6.55
C ILE A 50 6.45 27.07 7.41
N HIS A 51 5.29 27.23 6.78
CA HIS A 51 3.99 26.90 7.34
C HIS A 51 3.33 25.82 6.47
N SER A 52 2.29 25.19 6.97
CA SER A 52 1.54 24.14 6.25
C SER A 52 0.97 24.55 4.88
N HIS A 53 0.88 25.85 4.61
CA HIS A 53 0.39 26.44 3.35
C HIS A 53 1.49 27.15 2.53
N SER A 54 2.76 26.97 2.89
CA SER A 54 3.89 27.57 2.15
C SER A 54 4.16 26.83 0.85
N SER A 55 4.56 27.59 -0.18
CA SER A 55 5.21 27.03 -1.38
C SER A 55 6.67 27.48 -1.36
N PHE A 56 7.59 26.54 -1.57
CA PHE A 56 9.02 26.79 -1.40
C PHE A 56 9.87 25.73 -2.11
N ASP A 57 11.18 26.02 -2.21
CA ASP A 57 12.16 25.08 -2.70
C ASP A 57 13.00 24.53 -1.54
N ILE A 58 13.38 23.24 -1.61
CA ILE A 58 14.44 22.63 -0.79
C ILE A 58 15.54 22.16 -1.74
N THR A 59 16.79 22.42 -1.37
CA THR A 59 17.95 21.83 -2.05
C THR A 59 18.76 20.99 -1.07
N PHE A 60 19.36 19.93 -1.58
CA PHE A 60 20.30 19.06 -0.87
C PHE A 60 21.17 18.31 -1.88
N THR A 61 22.16 17.58 -1.40
CA THR A 61 23.03 16.77 -2.23
C THR A 61 22.89 15.29 -1.88
N ILE A 62 22.97 14.44 -2.88
CA ILE A 62 22.97 12.99 -2.76
C ILE A 62 24.27 12.39 -3.33
N HIS A 63 24.48 11.09 -3.15
CA HIS A 63 25.67 10.38 -3.65
C HIS A 63 27.01 10.99 -3.18
N ASN A 64 27.14 11.21 -1.86
CA ASN A 64 28.32 11.83 -1.27
C ASN A 64 28.62 13.23 -1.84
N ASN A 65 27.62 14.06 -1.93
CA ASN A 65 27.66 15.43 -2.46
C ASN A 65 27.93 15.54 -3.98
N ALA A 66 27.75 14.46 -4.73
CA ALA A 66 28.02 14.47 -6.16
C ALA A 66 26.86 15.00 -7.01
N GLU A 67 25.62 14.88 -6.52
CA GLU A 67 24.43 15.25 -7.30
C GLU A 67 23.52 16.20 -6.51
N PRO A 68 23.37 17.45 -6.96
CA PRO A 68 22.46 18.40 -6.35
C PRO A 68 21.01 18.13 -6.78
N ILE A 69 20.14 18.12 -5.79
CA ILE A 69 18.70 17.93 -5.96
C ILE A 69 17.96 19.18 -5.49
N LYS A 70 16.94 19.57 -6.24
CA LYS A 70 16.00 20.61 -5.86
C LYS A 70 14.59 20.04 -5.89
N LEU A 71 13.87 20.19 -4.79
CA LEU A 71 12.44 19.89 -4.71
C LEU A 71 11.67 21.21 -4.69
N LYS A 72 10.78 21.39 -5.68
CA LYS A 72 9.82 22.52 -5.68
C LYS A 72 8.52 22.02 -5.10
N LEU A 73 8.13 22.59 -3.97
CA LEU A 73 7.09 22.07 -3.10
C LEU A 73 5.92 23.05 -2.94
N GLU A 74 4.72 22.50 -2.91
CA GLU A 74 3.47 23.19 -2.59
C GLU A 74 2.67 22.38 -1.56
N PRO A 75 1.73 22.99 -0.83
CA PRO A 75 0.91 22.27 0.14
C PRO A 75 0.11 21.13 -0.50
N ASN A 76 0.07 19.97 0.16
CA ASN A 76 -0.80 18.88 -0.26
C ASN A 76 -2.07 18.81 0.60
N HIS A 77 -3.07 19.60 0.23
CA HIS A 77 -4.34 19.64 0.97
C HIS A 77 -5.23 18.41 0.73
N ASP A 78 -4.96 17.60 -0.29
CA ASP A 78 -5.77 16.43 -0.62
C ASP A 78 -5.55 15.27 0.37
N VAL A 79 -4.40 15.23 1.07
CA VAL A 79 -4.00 14.13 1.97
C VAL A 79 -4.88 14.04 3.22
N LEU A 80 -5.46 15.16 3.66
CA LEU A 80 -6.35 15.21 4.81
C LEU A 80 -7.70 15.78 4.41
N ALA A 81 -8.79 15.09 4.75
CA ALA A 81 -10.14 15.63 4.60
C ALA A 81 -10.31 16.90 5.47
N GLU A 82 -11.22 17.79 5.09
CA GLU A 82 -11.50 18.99 5.91
C GLU A 82 -12.09 18.64 7.28
N ASP A 83 -12.86 17.56 7.30
CA ASP A 83 -13.50 16.99 8.47
C ASP A 83 -12.76 15.73 8.99
N ALA A 84 -11.43 15.68 8.79
CA ALA A 84 -10.63 14.57 9.28
C ALA A 84 -10.64 14.50 10.80
N GLU A 85 -10.79 13.29 11.33
CA GLU A 85 -10.84 13.05 12.78
C GLU A 85 -10.01 11.83 13.18
N VAL A 86 -9.55 11.83 14.41
CA VAL A 86 -8.94 10.68 15.06
C VAL A 86 -9.76 10.24 16.26
N GLN A 87 -10.06 8.96 16.33
CA GLN A 87 -10.74 8.30 17.45
C GLN A 87 -9.73 7.47 18.22
N TYR A 88 -9.59 7.74 19.48
CA TYR A 88 -8.75 6.98 20.40
C TYR A 88 -9.59 5.94 21.14
N LEU A 89 -9.11 4.69 21.13
CA LEU A 89 -9.81 3.59 21.75
C LEU A 89 -9.33 3.33 23.18
N ASN A 90 -10.23 2.84 24.01
CA ASN A 90 -9.94 2.19 25.26
C ASN A 90 -9.44 0.75 25.03
N ALA A 91 -8.95 0.10 26.08
CA ALA A 91 -8.48 -1.30 26.02
C ALA A 91 -9.60 -2.29 25.63
N ASP A 92 -10.84 -1.98 25.92
CA ASP A 92 -12.01 -2.80 25.56
C ASP A 92 -12.50 -2.58 24.12
N GLY A 93 -11.89 -1.65 23.38
CA GLY A 93 -12.23 -1.30 22.00
C GLY A 93 -13.31 -0.22 21.87
N THR A 94 -13.85 0.30 22.99
CA THR A 94 -14.77 1.43 22.95
C THR A 94 -14.04 2.74 22.67
N ILE A 95 -14.72 3.74 22.11
CA ILE A 95 -14.13 5.05 21.85
C ILE A 95 -13.92 5.79 23.17
N SER A 96 -12.68 6.18 23.46
CA SER A 96 -12.31 7.01 24.60
C SER A 96 -12.68 8.47 24.35
N HIS A 97 -12.16 9.01 23.25
CA HIS A 97 -12.42 10.37 22.80
C HIS A 97 -12.12 10.51 21.31
N THR A 98 -12.59 11.61 20.73
CA THR A 98 -12.36 11.96 19.32
C THR A 98 -11.75 13.36 19.25
N GLU A 99 -10.76 13.54 18.38
CA GLU A 99 -10.13 14.82 18.08
C GLU A 99 -10.24 15.13 16.58
N SER A 100 -10.41 16.39 16.23
CA SER A 100 -10.26 16.83 14.83
C SER A 100 -8.80 16.90 14.45
N ILE A 101 -8.48 16.49 13.22
CA ILE A 101 -7.13 16.62 12.64
C ILE A 101 -7.10 17.91 11.83
N ASP A 102 -6.47 18.95 12.40
CA ASP A 102 -6.32 20.22 11.68
C ASP A 102 -5.17 20.11 10.65
N ARG A 103 -5.48 20.36 9.38
CA ARG A 103 -4.48 20.42 8.30
C ARG A 103 -3.33 21.38 8.57
N ARG A 104 -3.59 22.46 9.33
CA ARG A 104 -2.59 23.49 9.65
C ARG A 104 -1.49 23.00 10.58
N ASP A 105 -1.77 21.95 11.35
CA ASP A 105 -0.79 21.34 12.26
C ASP A 105 0.16 20.39 11.54
N HIS A 106 -0.14 20.08 10.27
CA HIS A 106 0.61 19.13 9.47
C HIS A 106 1.26 19.78 8.26
N ARG A 107 2.61 19.78 8.23
CA ARG A 107 3.41 20.36 7.15
C ARG A 107 3.67 19.35 6.05
N VAL A 108 2.62 19.06 5.27
CA VAL A 108 2.58 18.05 4.21
C VAL A 108 2.65 18.72 2.85
N PHE A 109 3.62 18.31 2.03
CA PHE A 109 3.88 18.94 0.75
C PHE A 109 3.97 17.92 -0.38
N LYS A 110 3.56 18.36 -1.56
CA LYS A 110 3.75 17.67 -2.85
C LYS A 110 4.52 18.58 -3.80
N GLY A 111 5.13 17.99 -4.81
CA GLY A 111 5.84 18.79 -5.79
C GLY A 111 6.63 17.98 -6.78
N SER A 112 7.65 18.61 -7.33
CA SER A 112 8.51 18.07 -8.38
C SER A 112 9.96 18.04 -7.93
N ALA A 113 10.69 17.01 -8.42
CA ALA A 113 12.11 16.85 -8.22
C ALA A 113 12.88 17.29 -9.47
N TRP A 114 14.00 17.95 -9.26
CA TRP A 114 14.88 18.52 -10.28
C TRP A 114 16.33 18.20 -9.93
N THR A 115 17.14 17.90 -10.94
CA THR A 115 18.61 17.80 -10.80
C THR A 115 19.30 18.83 -11.65
N GLU A 116 20.49 19.24 -11.26
CA GLU A 116 21.32 20.19 -11.99
C GLU A 116 22.26 19.44 -12.91
N ILE A 117 22.09 19.60 -14.23
CA ILE A 117 22.93 18.96 -15.24
C ILE A 117 24.14 19.82 -15.56
N GLU A 118 23.95 21.12 -15.65
CA GLU A 118 24.98 22.15 -15.84
C GLU A 118 24.75 23.26 -14.80
N PRO A 119 25.75 24.05 -14.41
CA PRO A 119 25.58 25.13 -13.46
C PRO A 119 24.37 26.01 -13.80
N ASP A 120 23.47 26.17 -12.83
CA ASP A 120 22.19 26.89 -12.94
C ASP A 120 21.16 26.28 -13.91
N HIS A 121 21.44 25.10 -14.48
CA HIS A 121 20.53 24.42 -15.41
C HIS A 121 19.81 23.23 -14.74
N TRP A 122 18.61 23.48 -14.25
CA TRP A 122 17.80 22.50 -13.54
C TRP A 122 16.83 21.76 -14.48
N THR A 123 16.87 20.43 -14.47
CA THR A 123 16.02 19.58 -15.28
C THR A 123 15.03 18.82 -14.40
N TYR A 124 13.77 18.78 -14.80
CA TYR A 124 12.74 17.99 -14.16
C TYR A 124 13.06 16.50 -14.27
N VAL A 125 12.99 15.77 -13.15
CA VAL A 125 13.33 14.33 -13.10
C VAL A 125 12.30 13.48 -12.39
N GLY A 126 11.31 14.08 -11.74
CA GLY A 126 10.27 13.32 -11.08
C GLY A 126 9.40 14.12 -10.12
N TRP A 127 8.63 13.41 -9.32
CA TRP A 127 7.75 13.97 -8.30
C TRP A 127 8.39 13.93 -6.91
N ALA A 128 7.84 14.71 -5.96
CA ALA A 128 8.23 14.72 -4.57
C ALA A 128 7.02 14.75 -3.64
N ARG A 129 7.15 14.09 -2.48
CA ARG A 129 6.19 14.07 -1.37
C ARG A 129 6.95 14.13 -0.07
N LEU A 130 6.73 15.18 0.71
CA LEU A 130 7.44 15.39 1.98
C LEU A 130 6.48 15.70 3.13
N TYR A 131 6.85 15.25 4.30
CA TYR A 131 6.33 15.70 5.59
C TYR A 131 7.44 16.36 6.39
N VAL A 132 7.36 17.69 6.63
CA VAL A 132 8.40 18.43 7.34
C VAL A 132 8.15 18.37 8.84
N LYS A 133 9.08 17.79 9.57
CA LYS A 133 9.05 17.68 11.04
C LYS A 133 9.61 18.93 11.72
N ARG A 134 10.75 19.40 11.26
CA ARG A 134 11.45 20.59 11.75
C ARG A 134 11.88 21.45 10.58
N ASP A 135 11.64 22.75 10.65
CA ASP A 135 12.16 23.75 9.71
C ASP A 135 13.34 24.51 10.34
N GLY A 136 13.87 25.50 9.65
CA GLY A 136 15.02 26.27 10.11
C GLY A 136 16.32 25.86 9.42
N PRO A 137 17.49 26.28 9.98
CA PRO A 137 18.79 26.02 9.36
C PRO A 137 19.15 24.52 9.33
N ASP A 138 18.65 23.73 10.29
CA ASP A 138 18.85 22.28 10.37
C ASP A 138 17.52 21.56 10.23
N PRO A 139 16.94 21.51 9.02
CA PRO A 139 15.61 20.98 8.79
C PRO A 139 15.59 19.45 8.88
N LEU A 140 14.46 18.89 9.32
CA LEU A 140 14.19 17.47 9.32
C LEU A 140 12.87 17.19 8.62
N PHE A 141 12.87 16.26 7.68
CA PHE A 141 11.67 15.82 6.96
C PHE A 141 11.75 14.34 6.58
N GLU A 142 10.60 13.77 6.31
CA GLU A 142 10.47 12.40 5.80
C GLU A 142 9.62 12.43 4.53
N GLY A 143 9.81 11.44 3.68
CA GLY A 143 9.02 11.32 2.47
C GLY A 143 9.75 10.60 1.35
N THR A 144 9.29 10.84 0.13
CA THR A 144 9.82 10.16 -1.04
C THR A 144 9.85 11.11 -2.23
N PHE A 145 10.87 10.98 -3.06
CA PHE A 145 10.91 11.62 -4.36
C PHE A 145 11.38 10.62 -5.43
N SER A 146 11.01 10.87 -6.67
CA SER A 146 11.38 10.04 -7.80
C SER A 146 12.45 10.71 -8.62
N LEU A 147 13.49 9.97 -8.98
CA LEU A 147 14.48 10.34 -9.99
C LEU A 147 14.43 9.29 -11.10
N MET A 148 14.02 9.68 -12.33
CA MET A 148 14.03 8.81 -13.52
C MET A 148 13.44 7.40 -13.23
N HIS A 149 12.31 7.32 -12.51
CA HIS A 149 11.61 6.09 -12.11
C HIS A 149 12.22 5.32 -10.91
N ASP A 150 13.33 5.76 -10.34
CA ASP A 150 13.81 5.20 -9.07
C ASP A 150 13.28 6.05 -7.90
N TYR A 151 12.81 5.38 -6.86
CA TYR A 151 12.26 6.04 -5.67
C TYR A 151 13.34 6.19 -4.61
N HIS A 152 13.52 7.42 -4.16
CA HIS A 152 14.42 7.80 -3.09
C HIS A 152 13.60 8.04 -1.83
N ASN A 153 13.77 7.19 -0.83
CA ASN A 153 13.05 7.26 0.42
C ASN A 153 13.90 7.98 1.47
N ILE A 154 13.37 9.05 2.04
CA ILE A 154 14.01 9.82 3.11
C ILE A 154 13.28 9.53 4.40
N LYS A 155 14.01 9.09 5.42
CA LYS A 155 13.49 8.84 6.77
C LYS A 155 14.42 9.48 7.81
N LEU A 156 13.87 9.83 8.95
CA LEU A 156 14.70 10.04 10.12
C LEU A 156 15.36 8.72 10.51
N ARG A 157 16.60 8.73 11.00
CA ARG A 157 17.28 7.52 11.45
C ARG A 157 16.42 6.75 12.46
N SER A 158 15.82 7.46 13.40
CA SER A 158 14.91 6.85 14.39
C SER A 158 13.70 6.16 13.75
N SER A 159 13.12 6.72 12.70
CA SER A 159 12.02 6.13 11.93
C SER A 159 12.49 4.92 11.12
N TYR A 160 13.65 5.02 10.48
CA TYR A 160 14.28 3.92 9.75
C TYR A 160 14.52 2.72 10.67
N MET A 161 15.11 2.94 11.85
CA MET A 161 15.40 1.88 12.82
C MET A 161 14.14 1.17 13.35
N ARG A 162 12.97 1.85 13.36
CA ARG A 162 11.69 1.22 13.73
C ARG A 162 11.08 0.33 12.65
N THR A 163 11.47 0.55 11.39
CA THR A 163 10.81 -0.08 10.24
C THR A 163 11.72 -0.99 9.43
N ARG A 164 13.03 -0.97 9.70
CA ARG A 164 14.01 -1.81 9.03
C ARG A 164 13.77 -3.30 9.33
N SER A 165 14.12 -4.15 8.38
CA SER A 165 14.26 -5.58 8.63
C SER A 165 15.60 -5.89 9.30
N ASP A 166 15.75 -7.09 9.88
CA ASP A 166 17.00 -7.49 10.54
C ASP A 166 18.19 -7.57 9.56
N SER A 167 17.92 -7.79 8.30
CA SER A 167 18.91 -7.86 7.22
C SER A 167 19.25 -6.51 6.58
N ASP A 168 18.54 -5.43 6.93
CA ASP A 168 18.84 -4.09 6.42
C ASP A 168 20.09 -3.52 7.10
N ILE A 169 20.86 -2.74 6.35
CA ILE A 169 22.05 -2.06 6.87
C ILE A 169 21.68 -1.10 8.02
N ILE A 170 22.57 -0.98 9.00
CA ILE A 170 22.36 -0.12 10.17
C ILE A 170 23.15 1.17 9.99
N PRO A 171 22.47 2.36 9.88
CA PRO A 171 23.12 3.64 9.82
C PRO A 171 23.84 3.97 11.14
N ALA A 172 24.92 4.73 11.07
CA ALA A 172 25.70 5.15 12.22
C ALA A 172 24.83 5.81 13.31
N GLU A 173 25.19 5.62 14.56
CA GLU A 173 24.54 6.29 15.67
C GLU A 173 25.15 7.69 15.88
N LYS A 174 24.27 8.69 16.10
CA LYS A 174 24.63 10.07 16.41
C LYS A 174 23.80 10.56 17.60
N ASP A 175 24.31 11.60 18.29
CA ASP A 175 23.62 12.17 19.46
C ASP A 175 22.26 12.79 19.09
N GLU A 176 22.17 13.39 17.90
CA GLU A 176 20.92 13.95 17.37
C GLU A 176 20.38 13.09 16.23
N ASP A 177 19.05 13.07 16.09
CA ASP A 177 18.38 12.41 14.98
C ASP A 177 18.69 13.14 13.67
N TYR A 178 18.89 12.40 12.59
CA TYR A 178 19.25 12.90 11.29
C TYR A 178 18.54 12.16 10.18
N MET A 179 18.60 12.67 8.97
CA MET A 179 17.94 12.07 7.82
C MET A 179 18.85 11.06 7.13
N VAL A 180 18.31 9.90 6.87
CA VAL A 180 18.89 8.84 6.04
C VAL A 180 18.07 8.66 4.77
N MET A 181 18.75 8.33 3.69
CA MET A 181 18.14 8.09 2.39
C MET A 181 18.60 6.74 1.83
N PHE A 182 17.66 6.02 1.21
CA PHE A 182 17.91 4.81 0.44
C PHE A 182 17.02 4.79 -0.81
N ARG A 183 17.49 4.13 -1.87
CA ARG A 183 16.76 3.99 -3.13
C ARG A 183 16.08 2.63 -3.22
N ASN A 184 15.08 2.52 -4.08
CA ASN A 184 14.53 1.21 -4.40
C ASN A 184 15.59 0.31 -5.07
N SER A 185 16.48 0.89 -5.88
CA SER A 185 17.62 0.18 -6.49
C SER A 185 18.66 -0.29 -5.47
N ASP A 186 18.66 0.25 -4.25
CA ASP A 186 19.53 -0.22 -3.15
C ASP A 186 18.97 -1.46 -2.43
N MET A 187 17.75 -1.88 -2.80
CA MET A 187 17.10 -3.07 -2.26
C MET A 187 17.30 -4.26 -3.20
N TYR A 188 18.20 -5.14 -2.86
CA TYR A 188 18.47 -6.34 -3.66
C TYR A 188 18.93 -7.52 -2.80
N TRP A 189 18.69 -8.71 -3.31
CA TRP A 189 19.25 -9.92 -2.74
C TRP A 189 20.66 -10.12 -3.28
N ASP A 190 21.55 -10.60 -2.46
CA ASP A 190 22.86 -11.04 -2.92
C ASP A 190 22.75 -12.26 -3.86
N GLU A 191 23.84 -12.59 -4.57
CA GLU A 191 23.85 -13.66 -5.57
C GLU A 191 23.48 -15.02 -4.98
N GLU A 192 23.89 -15.31 -3.75
CA GLU A 192 23.62 -16.56 -3.06
C GLU A 192 22.11 -16.77 -2.83
N HIS A 193 21.41 -15.73 -2.38
CA HIS A 193 19.96 -15.75 -2.21
C HIS A 193 19.20 -15.79 -3.55
N THR A 194 19.78 -15.24 -4.62
CA THR A 194 19.16 -15.23 -5.95
C THR A 194 19.14 -16.64 -6.57
N GLU A 195 20.16 -17.46 -6.35
CA GLU A 195 20.19 -18.85 -6.82
C GLU A 195 19.17 -19.73 -6.10
N LEU A 196 18.99 -19.54 -4.77
CA LEU A 196 17.95 -20.22 -4.01
C LEU A 196 16.54 -19.89 -4.52
N LYS A 197 16.29 -18.67 -4.98
CA LYS A 197 14.99 -18.25 -5.54
C LYS A 197 14.66 -18.85 -6.89
N ARG A 198 15.64 -19.07 -7.76
CA ARG A 198 15.41 -19.70 -9.07
C ARG A 198 14.93 -21.14 -8.97
N SER A 199 15.15 -21.79 -7.83
CA SER A 199 14.72 -23.15 -7.54
C SER A 199 13.31 -23.25 -6.91
N LEU A 200 12.70 -22.13 -6.52
CA LEU A 200 11.36 -22.11 -5.92
C LEU A 200 10.27 -21.93 -7.00
N PRO A 201 9.13 -22.64 -6.89
CA PRO A 201 8.00 -22.41 -7.78
C PRO A 201 7.47 -20.97 -7.63
N ASN A 202 6.97 -20.41 -8.74
CA ASN A 202 6.45 -19.03 -8.80
C ASN A 202 5.62 -18.66 -7.57
N PRO A 203 5.99 -17.61 -6.83
CA PRO A 203 5.22 -17.19 -5.67
C PRO A 203 3.87 -16.62 -6.12
N SER A 204 2.77 -17.20 -5.68
CA SER A 204 1.45 -16.59 -5.78
C SER A 204 1.19 -15.70 -4.56
N CYS A 205 0.49 -14.59 -4.72
CA CYS A 205 0.15 -13.69 -3.63
C CYS A 205 -0.90 -14.32 -2.70
N GLN A 206 -0.85 -14.11 -1.38
CA GLN A 206 -1.85 -14.71 -0.49
C GLN A 206 -3.24 -14.12 -0.70
N ALA A 207 -3.32 -12.86 -1.14
CA ALA A 207 -4.57 -12.29 -1.61
C ALA A 207 -5.23 -13.11 -2.72
N ASP A 208 -4.44 -13.78 -3.57
CA ASP A 208 -4.94 -14.65 -4.64
C ASP A 208 -5.46 -15.99 -4.13
N LYS A 209 -5.10 -16.38 -2.90
CA LYS A 209 -5.58 -17.62 -2.25
C LYS A 209 -6.88 -17.45 -1.47
N LEU A 210 -7.31 -16.21 -1.25
CA LEU A 210 -8.62 -15.96 -0.66
C LEU A 210 -9.69 -16.47 -1.63
N ASP A 211 -10.57 -17.34 -1.17
CA ASP A 211 -11.62 -17.98 -2.00
C ASP A 211 -12.39 -16.95 -2.83
N PHE A 212 -12.69 -15.81 -2.26
CA PHE A 212 -13.36 -14.71 -2.94
C PHE A 212 -12.50 -14.13 -4.09
N ASN A 213 -11.20 -13.90 -3.86
CA ASN A 213 -10.30 -13.34 -4.86
C ASN A 213 -9.94 -14.36 -5.95
N ALA A 214 -10.02 -15.65 -5.64
CA ALA A 214 -9.74 -16.76 -6.56
C ALA A 214 -10.98 -17.22 -7.36
N ASP A 215 -12.19 -16.71 -7.05
CA ASP A 215 -13.41 -17.09 -7.75
C ASP A 215 -13.35 -16.68 -9.24
N PRO A 216 -13.38 -17.64 -10.19
CA PRO A 216 -13.36 -17.33 -11.62
C PRO A 216 -14.55 -16.48 -12.08
N ASN A 217 -15.63 -16.43 -11.28
CA ASN A 217 -16.81 -15.61 -11.54
C ASN A 217 -16.71 -14.21 -10.93
N HIS A 218 -15.61 -13.92 -10.19
CA HIS A 218 -15.41 -12.61 -9.61
C HIS A 218 -15.51 -11.50 -10.67
N PRO A 219 -16.22 -10.40 -10.41
CA PRO A 219 -16.42 -9.33 -11.41
C PRO A 219 -15.10 -8.77 -11.99
N VAL A 220 -14.00 -8.82 -11.23
CA VAL A 220 -12.66 -8.44 -11.67
C VAL A 220 -12.16 -9.28 -12.85
N PHE A 221 -12.55 -10.56 -12.93
CA PHE A 221 -12.14 -11.46 -13.99
C PHE A 221 -13.13 -11.52 -15.17
N ARG A 222 -14.28 -10.87 -15.05
CA ARG A 222 -15.21 -10.75 -16.16
C ARG A 222 -14.87 -9.50 -16.97
N PRO A 223 -14.60 -9.61 -18.28
CA PRO A 223 -14.51 -8.43 -19.11
C PRO A 223 -15.82 -7.63 -18.95
N PRO A 224 -15.74 -6.28 -18.89
CA PRO A 224 -16.95 -5.48 -18.88
C PRO A 224 -17.81 -5.94 -20.07
N GLN A 225 -19.05 -6.32 -19.82
CA GLN A 225 -19.99 -6.62 -20.90
C GLN A 225 -20.13 -5.32 -21.70
N GLN A 226 -19.29 -5.20 -22.71
CA GLN A 226 -19.60 -4.33 -23.82
C GLN A 226 -20.94 -4.86 -24.32
N SER A 227 -21.95 -3.99 -24.32
CA SER A 227 -23.20 -4.27 -25.01
C SER A 227 -22.80 -4.73 -26.41
N ALA A 228 -22.92 -6.03 -26.63
CA ALA A 228 -22.39 -6.70 -27.80
C ALA A 228 -23.11 -6.16 -29.02
N ASN A 229 -22.50 -5.26 -29.74
CA ASN A 229 -22.72 -5.14 -31.15
C ASN A 229 -22.11 -6.40 -31.77
N LEU A 230 -22.94 -7.44 -31.93
CA LEU A 230 -22.58 -8.70 -32.58
C LEU A 230 -21.92 -8.49 -33.97
N ALA A 231 -22.11 -7.32 -34.58
CA ALA A 231 -21.53 -6.97 -35.88
C ALA A 231 -20.03 -6.62 -35.84
N ALA A 232 -19.42 -6.45 -34.66
CA ALA A 232 -18.02 -6.09 -34.51
C ALA A 232 -17.13 -7.23 -33.96
N MET A 233 -17.70 -8.42 -33.70
CA MET A 233 -16.91 -9.58 -33.22
C MET A 233 -16.21 -10.24 -34.41
N SER A 234 -14.88 -10.48 -34.27
CA SER A 234 -14.16 -11.30 -35.24
C SER A 234 -14.64 -12.75 -35.15
N PHE A 235 -14.59 -13.47 -36.28
CA PHE A 235 -15.04 -14.85 -36.39
C PHE A 235 -14.33 -15.80 -35.38
N ASP A 236 -13.07 -15.51 -35.04
CA ASP A 236 -12.27 -16.25 -34.06
C ASP A 236 -12.76 -16.02 -32.62
N GLN A 237 -13.32 -14.86 -32.30
CA GLN A 237 -13.95 -14.57 -31.00
C GLN A 237 -15.31 -15.29 -30.87
N LEU A 238 -16.03 -15.43 -31.98
CA LEU A 238 -17.33 -16.09 -32.01
C LEU A 238 -17.19 -17.61 -31.81
N LEU A 239 -16.08 -18.20 -32.23
CA LEU A 239 -15.80 -19.66 -32.10
C LEU A 239 -15.06 -20.02 -30.82
N GLY A 240 -14.73 -19.07 -29.96
CA GLY A 240 -13.97 -19.36 -28.72
C GLY A 240 -12.55 -19.87 -28.98
N LEU A 241 -12.01 -19.66 -30.18
CA LEU A 241 -10.69 -20.13 -30.62
C LEU A 241 -9.56 -19.15 -30.31
N SER A 242 -9.81 -18.09 -29.49
CA SER A 242 -8.74 -17.24 -29.00
C SER A 242 -7.74 -18.08 -28.24
N LYS A 243 -6.54 -18.22 -28.79
CA LYS A 243 -5.41 -18.90 -28.16
C LYS A 243 -5.29 -18.39 -26.74
N ARG A 244 -5.36 -19.30 -25.75
CA ARG A 244 -4.90 -19.04 -24.39
C ARG A 244 -3.45 -18.58 -24.50
N GLN A 245 -3.22 -17.30 -24.43
CA GLN A 245 -1.86 -16.79 -24.21
C GLN A 245 -1.48 -17.26 -22.81
N SER A 246 -0.57 -18.22 -22.74
CA SER A 246 0.05 -18.64 -21.51
C SER A 246 0.73 -17.41 -20.92
N ASP A 247 0.33 -17.01 -19.73
CA ASP A 247 0.95 -15.95 -18.97
C ASP A 247 2.39 -16.37 -18.67
N THR A 248 3.34 -15.82 -19.45
CA THR A 248 4.74 -16.01 -19.24
C THR A 248 5.28 -14.82 -18.48
N GLY A 249 5.09 -14.86 -17.17
CA GLY A 249 5.97 -14.12 -16.27
C GLY A 249 5.46 -12.85 -15.66
N GLY A 250 5.11 -12.94 -14.39
CA GLY A 250 5.72 -12.03 -13.44
C GLY A 250 5.08 -10.67 -13.23
N VAL A 251 3.79 -10.49 -13.39
CA VAL A 251 3.09 -9.35 -12.79
C VAL A 251 1.82 -9.87 -12.13
N GLY A 252 1.87 -10.02 -10.79
CA GLY A 252 0.73 -10.34 -9.95
C GLY A 252 0.08 -11.69 -10.29
N GLY A 253 0.32 -12.70 -9.43
CA GLY A 253 -0.30 -14.00 -9.56
C GLY A 253 -1.82 -13.90 -9.67
N ASN A 254 -2.32 -14.12 -10.86
CA ASN A 254 -3.73 -14.19 -11.15
C ASN A 254 -4.09 -15.65 -11.38
N THR A 255 -4.61 -16.31 -10.34
CA THR A 255 -5.07 -17.71 -10.45
C THR A 255 -6.30 -17.85 -11.35
N GLY A 256 -7.01 -16.76 -11.66
CA GLY A 256 -8.18 -16.75 -12.56
C GLY A 256 -7.83 -16.85 -14.06
N GLY A 257 -6.56 -16.85 -14.44
CA GLY A 257 -6.11 -17.03 -15.83
C GLY A 257 -6.42 -15.88 -16.78
N ILE A 258 -6.74 -14.70 -16.27
CA ILE A 258 -6.94 -13.47 -17.07
C ILE A 258 -5.66 -12.67 -17.10
N ASN A 259 -5.14 -12.46 -18.31
CA ASN A 259 -3.99 -11.59 -18.50
C ASN A 259 -4.43 -10.11 -18.43
N LEU A 260 -4.20 -9.47 -17.29
CA LEU A 260 -4.46 -8.04 -17.10
C LEU A 260 -3.36 -7.15 -17.68
N ALA A 261 -2.28 -7.72 -18.20
CA ALA A 261 -1.18 -6.93 -18.77
C ALA A 261 -1.63 -6.02 -19.92
N SER A 262 -2.67 -6.41 -20.66
CA SER A 262 -3.26 -5.59 -21.72
C SER A 262 -4.01 -4.35 -21.22
N THR A 263 -4.31 -4.27 -19.92
CA THR A 263 -4.99 -3.11 -19.30
C THR A 263 -4.01 -2.16 -18.61
N ILE A 264 -2.74 -2.53 -18.52
CA ILE A 264 -1.72 -1.66 -17.92
C ILE A 264 -1.57 -0.41 -18.80
N GLY A 265 -1.77 0.77 -18.18
CA GLY A 265 -1.74 2.05 -18.87
C GLY A 265 -3.04 2.44 -19.58
N ASP A 266 -4.09 1.61 -19.55
CA ASP A 266 -5.41 1.98 -20.04
C ASP A 266 -6.09 2.96 -19.07
N THR A 267 -6.21 4.21 -19.48
CA THR A 267 -6.88 5.28 -18.73
C THR A 267 -8.36 5.42 -19.07
N THR A 268 -8.92 4.51 -19.86
CA THR A 268 -10.33 4.54 -20.28
C THR A 268 -11.26 4.51 -19.08
N GLY A 269 -11.98 5.60 -18.84
CA GLY A 269 -12.91 5.76 -17.72
C GLY A 269 -12.33 6.39 -16.48
N CYS A 270 -11.02 6.71 -16.44
CA CYS A 270 -10.45 7.55 -15.40
C CYS A 270 -11.09 8.95 -15.40
N PRO A 271 -11.25 9.59 -14.23
CA PRO A 271 -11.82 10.92 -14.14
C PRO A 271 -10.95 11.95 -14.88
N LYS A 272 -11.59 12.83 -15.63
CA LYS A 272 -10.90 13.95 -16.28
C LYS A 272 -10.45 15.01 -15.27
N ASN A 273 -11.27 15.21 -14.24
CA ASN A 273 -10.94 16.09 -13.13
C ASN A 273 -10.38 15.23 -11.99
N LYS A 274 -9.40 15.76 -11.27
CA LYS A 274 -8.83 15.11 -10.09
C LYS A 274 -9.92 14.87 -9.06
N LEU A 275 -10.00 13.66 -8.53
CA LEU A 275 -10.88 13.26 -7.44
C LEU A 275 -10.06 12.91 -6.21
N VAL A 276 -10.68 12.98 -5.04
CA VAL A 276 -10.10 12.51 -3.78
C VAL A 276 -10.88 11.30 -3.29
N ALA A 277 -10.21 10.18 -3.09
CA ALA A 277 -10.78 9.01 -2.43
C ALA A 277 -10.55 9.14 -0.93
N LEU A 278 -11.63 9.27 -0.17
CA LEU A 278 -11.57 9.35 1.29
C LEU A 278 -11.37 7.96 1.88
N VAL A 279 -10.43 7.84 2.82
CA VAL A 279 -9.98 6.57 3.39
C VAL A 279 -10.03 6.63 4.90
N GLY A 280 -10.46 5.52 5.50
CA GLY A 280 -10.32 5.27 6.93
C GLY A 280 -9.05 4.45 7.22
N VAL A 281 -8.40 4.73 8.33
CA VAL A 281 -7.26 3.95 8.82
C VAL A 281 -7.54 3.52 10.25
N ALA A 282 -7.24 2.27 10.55
CA ALA A 282 -7.16 1.78 11.92
C ALA A 282 -5.73 1.32 12.21
N THR A 283 -5.25 1.60 13.41
CA THR A 283 -3.93 1.12 13.88
C THR A 283 -4.13 0.20 15.07
N ASP A 284 -3.56 -1.00 15.00
CA ASP A 284 -3.61 -1.93 16.13
C ASP A 284 -2.61 -1.55 17.24
N CYS A 285 -2.69 -2.23 18.37
CA CYS A 285 -1.80 -2.03 19.51
C CYS A 285 -0.33 -2.22 19.14
N ASN A 286 -0.02 -3.16 18.25
CA ASN A 286 1.36 -3.43 17.83
C ASN A 286 1.94 -2.29 16.99
N PHE A 287 1.11 -1.65 16.17
CA PHE A 287 1.51 -0.46 15.43
C PHE A 287 1.88 0.68 16.38
N LEU A 288 1.01 1.01 17.34
CA LEU A 288 1.28 2.10 18.28
C LEU A 288 2.45 1.79 19.22
N ASN A 289 2.62 0.52 19.63
CA ASN A 289 3.74 0.08 20.43
C ASN A 289 5.10 0.32 19.73
N ALA A 290 5.16 0.16 18.40
CA ALA A 290 6.36 0.50 17.61
C ALA A 290 6.76 1.99 17.70
N PHE A 291 5.84 2.87 18.07
CA PHE A 291 6.10 4.29 18.33
C PHE A 291 6.33 4.61 19.81
N GLY A 292 6.50 3.59 20.68
CA GLY A 292 6.63 3.80 22.11
C GLY A 292 5.42 4.51 22.74
N ASN A 293 4.22 4.20 22.26
CA ASN A 293 2.95 4.83 22.65
C ASN A 293 2.85 6.34 22.30
N ASN A 294 3.66 6.82 21.37
CA ASN A 294 3.58 8.21 20.89
C ASN A 294 2.53 8.33 19.77
N GLN A 295 1.30 8.64 20.14
CA GLN A 295 0.16 8.79 19.23
C GLN A 295 0.38 9.87 18.17
N SER A 296 1.02 10.99 18.53
CA SER A 296 1.33 12.07 17.61
C SER A 296 2.31 11.65 16.53
N ALA A 297 3.35 10.89 16.91
CA ALA A 297 4.33 10.36 15.95
C ALA A 297 3.70 9.31 15.03
N ALA A 298 2.86 8.43 15.57
CA ALA A 298 2.13 7.42 14.79
C ALA A 298 1.16 8.08 13.80
N ARG A 299 0.40 9.11 14.22
CA ARG A 299 -0.47 9.88 13.33
C ARG A 299 0.30 10.57 12.21
N ALA A 300 1.42 11.21 12.53
CA ALA A 300 2.26 11.87 11.54
C ALA A 300 2.85 10.89 10.52
N ASP A 301 3.20 9.69 10.93
CA ASP A 301 3.68 8.61 10.06
C ASP A 301 2.59 8.16 9.08
N VAL A 302 1.36 7.91 9.56
CA VAL A 302 0.20 7.58 8.70
C VAL A 302 -0.01 8.66 7.64
N ILE A 303 -0.01 9.94 8.03
CA ILE A 303 -0.20 11.06 7.09
C ILE A 303 0.93 11.11 6.05
N SER A 304 2.18 10.90 6.47
CA SER A 304 3.35 10.87 5.57
C SER A 304 3.25 9.72 4.56
N MET A 305 2.82 8.55 5.01
CA MET A 305 2.59 7.38 4.15
C MET A 305 1.51 7.67 3.09
N PHE A 306 0.37 8.25 3.49
CA PHE A 306 -0.68 8.65 2.57
C PHE A 306 -0.20 9.65 1.52
N ASN A 307 0.60 10.63 1.94
CA ASN A 307 1.18 11.62 1.04
C ASN A 307 2.02 10.97 -0.06
N SER A 308 2.87 10.01 0.30
CA SER A 308 3.71 9.29 -0.67
C SER A 308 2.90 8.35 -1.55
N ALA A 309 2.00 7.56 -0.96
CA ALA A 309 1.17 6.60 -1.70
C ALA A 309 0.21 7.29 -2.69
N SER A 310 -0.33 8.45 -2.33
CA SER A 310 -1.21 9.23 -3.21
C SER A 310 -0.57 9.58 -4.55
N SER A 311 0.78 9.72 -4.60
CA SER A 311 1.48 10.03 -5.85
C SER A 311 1.26 8.99 -6.96
N VAL A 312 1.18 7.71 -6.60
CA VAL A 312 0.92 6.61 -7.54
C VAL A 312 -0.50 6.71 -8.10
N TYR A 313 -1.49 6.99 -7.25
CA TYR A 313 -2.88 7.12 -7.67
C TYR A 313 -3.13 8.39 -8.48
N GLU A 314 -2.48 9.48 -8.13
CA GLU A 314 -2.56 10.73 -8.88
C GLU A 314 -1.98 10.58 -10.29
N SER A 315 -0.83 9.95 -10.43
CA SER A 315 -0.18 9.77 -11.72
C SER A 315 -0.85 8.73 -12.61
N THR A 316 -1.44 7.69 -12.01
CA THR A 316 -2.03 6.56 -12.76
C THR A 316 -3.52 6.75 -13.03
N PHE A 317 -4.27 7.27 -12.05
CA PHE A 317 -5.74 7.28 -12.09
C PHE A 317 -6.35 8.69 -11.98
N ASN A 318 -5.53 9.73 -11.81
CA ASN A 318 -5.97 11.09 -11.50
C ASN A 318 -6.83 11.18 -10.23
N ILE A 319 -6.46 10.41 -9.21
CA ILE A 319 -7.14 10.31 -7.92
C ILE A 319 -6.14 10.52 -6.80
N SER A 320 -6.41 11.45 -5.88
CA SER A 320 -5.66 11.58 -4.62
C SER A 320 -6.27 10.69 -3.54
N LEU A 321 -5.45 10.25 -2.60
CA LEU A 321 -5.89 9.59 -1.37
C LEU A 321 -5.98 10.62 -0.25
N GLY A 322 -7.12 10.68 0.43
CA GLY A 322 -7.35 11.59 1.55
C GLY A 322 -7.74 10.83 2.81
N LEU A 323 -6.96 10.97 3.88
CA LEU A 323 -7.29 10.44 5.20
C LEU A 323 -8.48 11.23 5.78
N LYS A 324 -9.55 10.51 6.11
CA LYS A 324 -10.74 11.09 6.74
C LYS A 324 -10.92 10.64 8.18
N ASN A 325 -10.86 9.35 8.43
CA ASN A 325 -11.02 8.78 9.75
C ASN A 325 -9.75 8.01 10.15
N LEU A 326 -9.26 8.26 11.34
CA LEU A 326 -8.17 7.50 11.95
C LEU A 326 -8.66 6.91 13.28
N THR A 327 -8.56 5.60 13.44
CA THR A 327 -8.88 4.90 14.68
C THR A 327 -7.59 4.36 15.29
N MET A 328 -7.25 4.76 16.49
CA MET A 328 -6.00 4.40 17.16
C MET A 328 -6.27 3.57 18.39
N SER A 329 -5.80 2.32 18.39
CA SER A 329 -5.82 1.45 19.59
C SER A 329 -4.76 1.91 20.60
N PRO A 330 -4.90 1.59 21.91
CA PRO A 330 -3.83 1.77 22.88
C PRO A 330 -2.61 0.87 22.51
N ALA A 331 -1.42 1.23 23.00
CA ALA A 331 -0.21 0.44 22.75
C ALA A 331 -0.18 -0.91 23.49
N GLU A 332 -0.95 -1.01 24.56
CA GLU A 332 -1.11 -2.26 25.29
C GLU A 332 -2.11 -3.16 24.54
N CYS A 333 -1.62 -4.30 24.08
CA CYS A 333 -2.48 -5.26 23.38
C CYS A 333 -3.40 -5.98 24.38
N PRO A 334 -4.67 -6.20 24.04
CA PRO A 334 -5.59 -6.91 24.92
C PRO A 334 -5.20 -8.40 25.03
N ASP A 335 -5.28 -8.96 26.24
CA ASP A 335 -5.06 -10.40 26.46
C ASP A 335 -6.11 -11.28 25.76
N VAL A 336 -7.32 -10.76 25.62
CA VAL A 336 -8.43 -11.41 24.93
C VAL A 336 -9.00 -10.44 23.89
N SER A 337 -9.18 -10.92 22.67
CA SER A 337 -9.79 -10.11 21.59
C SER A 337 -11.10 -9.49 22.03
N SER A 338 -11.20 -8.17 21.83
CA SER A 338 -12.46 -7.45 22.07
C SER A 338 -13.50 -7.84 21.00
N THR A 339 -14.75 -7.94 21.39
CA THR A 339 -15.85 -8.12 20.44
C THR A 339 -16.15 -6.84 19.63
N VAL A 340 -15.70 -5.68 20.12
CA VAL A 340 -15.88 -4.37 19.47
C VAL A 340 -14.81 -4.14 18.40
N THR A 341 -13.56 -4.53 18.69
CA THR A 341 -12.41 -4.38 17.80
C THR A 341 -11.64 -5.69 17.71
N PRO A 342 -12.21 -6.75 17.10
CA PRO A 342 -11.64 -8.09 17.09
C PRO A 342 -10.28 -8.16 16.36
N TRP A 343 -10.02 -7.22 15.48
CA TRP A 343 -8.75 -7.06 14.75
C TRP A 343 -7.59 -6.52 15.60
N ASN A 344 -7.89 -5.89 16.77
CA ASN A 344 -6.87 -5.38 17.67
C ASN A 344 -6.42 -6.51 18.62
N MET A 345 -5.37 -7.22 18.24
CA MET A 345 -4.88 -8.39 18.93
C MET A 345 -3.35 -8.47 18.93
N PRO A 346 -2.72 -9.16 19.87
CA PRO A 346 -1.27 -9.41 19.88
C PRO A 346 -0.80 -10.11 18.59
N CYS A 347 0.48 -9.95 18.25
CA CYS A 347 1.06 -10.61 17.06
C CYS A 347 1.02 -12.14 17.14
N THR A 348 0.97 -12.70 18.34
CA THR A 348 0.86 -14.15 18.57
C THR A 348 -0.54 -14.72 18.32
N SER A 349 -1.55 -13.85 18.12
CA SER A 349 -2.95 -14.22 17.98
C SER A 349 -3.42 -14.00 16.55
N GLY A 350 -3.32 -15.03 15.72
CA GLY A 350 -3.77 -14.97 14.32
C GLY A 350 -2.69 -14.48 13.32
N ASN A 351 -3.01 -14.70 12.05
CA ASN A 351 -2.18 -14.29 10.90
C ASN A 351 -2.79 -13.08 10.19
N ILE A 352 -2.17 -12.61 9.12
CA ILE A 352 -2.63 -11.45 8.35
C ILE A 352 -4.03 -11.66 7.76
N SER A 353 -4.38 -12.88 7.33
CA SER A 353 -5.68 -13.21 6.74
C SER A 353 -6.80 -13.21 7.79
N SER A 354 -6.54 -13.73 9.01
CA SER A 354 -7.52 -13.66 10.11
C SER A 354 -7.77 -12.21 10.52
N ARG A 355 -6.70 -11.36 10.57
CA ARG A 355 -6.85 -9.93 10.83
C ARG A 355 -7.69 -9.24 9.75
N LEU A 356 -7.51 -9.59 8.48
CA LEU A 356 -8.34 -9.07 7.40
C LEU A 356 -9.81 -9.45 7.59
N THR A 357 -10.09 -10.70 7.95
CA THR A 357 -11.45 -11.20 8.18
C THR A 357 -12.12 -10.43 9.32
N ASP A 358 -11.46 -10.32 10.47
CA ASP A 358 -11.98 -9.61 11.64
C ASP A 358 -12.15 -8.11 11.37
N PHE A 359 -11.22 -7.52 10.63
CA PHE A 359 -11.28 -6.12 10.23
C PHE A 359 -12.41 -5.86 9.22
N THR A 360 -12.67 -6.80 8.33
CA THR A 360 -13.77 -6.74 7.36
C THR A 360 -15.14 -6.75 8.06
N ALA A 361 -15.32 -7.61 9.05
CA ALA A 361 -16.54 -7.63 9.86
C ALA A 361 -16.75 -6.30 10.60
N TRP A 362 -15.70 -5.78 11.24
CA TRP A 362 -15.73 -4.48 11.91
C TRP A 362 -16.03 -3.33 10.92
N ARG A 363 -15.46 -3.37 9.70
CA ARG A 363 -15.74 -2.39 8.65
C ARG A 363 -17.21 -2.31 8.29
N GLY A 364 -17.91 -3.45 8.30
CA GLY A 364 -19.33 -3.54 8.03
C GLY A 364 -20.21 -2.80 9.04
N ASP A 365 -19.70 -2.57 10.24
CA ASP A 365 -20.40 -1.83 11.33
C ASP A 365 -20.13 -0.31 11.29
N GLN A 366 -19.14 0.14 10.48
CA GLN A 366 -18.81 1.56 10.38
C GLN A 366 -19.79 2.28 9.46
N ASN A 367 -20.49 3.28 9.99
CA ASN A 367 -21.41 4.11 9.21
C ASN A 367 -20.69 5.37 8.71
N ASP A 368 -19.87 5.23 7.69
CA ASP A 368 -19.08 6.31 7.09
C ASP A 368 -19.18 6.32 5.56
N THR A 369 -18.51 7.30 4.92
CA THR A 369 -18.44 7.46 3.47
C THR A 369 -17.08 7.14 2.89
N ASN A 370 -16.22 6.46 3.64
CA ASN A 370 -14.88 6.09 3.18
C ASN A 370 -14.95 5.09 2.03
N ALA A 371 -14.09 5.29 1.06
CA ALA A 371 -13.97 4.39 -0.08
C ALA A 371 -13.50 2.99 0.35
N TYR A 372 -12.63 2.93 1.36
CA TYR A 372 -12.16 1.72 2.01
C TYR A 372 -11.52 2.05 3.36
N TRP A 373 -11.19 1.01 4.13
CA TRP A 373 -10.45 1.10 5.36
C TRP A 373 -9.18 0.24 5.31
N THR A 374 -8.12 0.76 5.92
CA THR A 374 -6.84 0.06 6.06
C THR A 374 -6.56 -0.20 7.53
N LEU A 375 -6.27 -1.45 7.88
CA LEU A 375 -5.67 -1.81 9.17
C LEU A 375 -4.15 -1.78 9.04
N MET A 376 -3.49 -0.98 9.86
CA MET A 376 -2.04 -0.95 9.98
C MET A 376 -1.58 -1.72 11.20
N THR A 377 -0.64 -2.62 10.99
CA THR A 377 -0.03 -3.44 12.04
C THR A 377 1.50 -3.42 11.94
N ASN A 378 2.18 -3.73 13.02
CA ASN A 378 3.63 -3.96 13.05
C ASN A 378 3.97 -5.46 13.31
N CYS A 379 2.97 -6.33 13.21
CA CYS A 379 3.20 -7.76 13.41
C CYS A 379 4.02 -8.35 12.27
N PRO A 380 5.06 -9.15 12.60
CA PRO A 380 5.73 -9.94 11.57
C PRO A 380 4.75 -10.96 10.99
N THR A 381 4.70 -11.03 9.69
CA THR A 381 3.77 -11.88 8.93
C THR A 381 4.54 -12.78 7.95
N ASP A 382 5.71 -13.28 8.38
CA ASP A 382 6.67 -14.02 7.56
C ASP A 382 7.10 -13.22 6.33
N SER A 383 6.52 -13.53 5.18
CA SER A 383 6.85 -12.87 3.92
C SER A 383 5.75 -11.93 3.42
N GLU A 384 4.61 -11.86 4.12
CA GLU A 384 3.45 -11.09 3.65
C GLU A 384 3.42 -9.73 4.30
N VAL A 385 3.41 -8.71 3.46
CA VAL A 385 3.41 -7.31 3.92
C VAL A 385 2.06 -6.62 3.72
N GLY A 386 1.10 -7.29 3.06
CA GLY A 386 -0.25 -6.77 2.89
C GLY A 386 -1.21 -7.79 2.29
N VAL A 387 -2.50 -7.62 2.55
CA VAL A 387 -3.58 -8.45 2.02
C VAL A 387 -4.86 -7.62 1.86
N SER A 388 -5.62 -7.85 0.79
CA SER A 388 -6.84 -7.10 0.48
C SER A 388 -7.89 -7.94 -0.25
N TRP A 389 -9.16 -7.51 -0.17
CA TRP A 389 -10.22 -8.04 -1.01
C TRP A 389 -10.23 -7.34 -2.37
N LEU A 390 -10.15 -8.09 -3.45
CA LEU A 390 -10.12 -7.53 -4.80
C LEU A 390 -11.45 -6.88 -5.20
N GLY A 391 -11.38 -5.71 -5.84
CA GLY A 391 -12.54 -5.04 -6.42
C GLY A 391 -13.60 -4.56 -5.43
N GLN A 392 -13.24 -4.42 -4.15
CA GLN A 392 -14.17 -4.04 -3.08
C GLN A 392 -14.15 -2.55 -2.73
N LEU A 393 -13.58 -1.69 -3.57
CA LEU A 393 -13.63 -0.25 -3.36
C LEU A 393 -15.09 0.23 -3.26
N CYS A 394 -15.38 1.08 -2.27
CA CYS A 394 -16.72 1.61 -1.97
C CYS A 394 -17.76 0.54 -1.58
N VAL A 395 -17.35 -0.68 -1.30
CA VAL A 395 -18.20 -1.71 -0.74
C VAL A 395 -18.14 -1.65 0.77
N HIS A 396 -19.26 -1.32 1.39
CA HIS A 396 -19.34 -1.15 2.84
C HIS A 396 -19.35 -2.47 3.59
N GLY A 397 -20.03 -3.48 3.03
CA GLY A 397 -20.34 -4.72 3.75
C GLY A 397 -21.52 -4.55 4.73
N SER A 398 -21.67 -5.51 5.61
CA SER A 398 -22.61 -5.54 6.73
C SER A 398 -21.90 -6.11 7.95
N SER A 399 -22.51 -6.05 9.13
CA SER A 399 -21.95 -6.53 10.41
C SER A 399 -21.33 -7.94 10.41
N ASN A 400 -21.64 -8.76 9.43
CA ASN A 400 -21.08 -10.09 9.24
C ASN A 400 -20.59 -10.28 7.80
N ALA A 401 -20.16 -9.19 7.15
CA ALA A 401 -19.65 -9.27 5.80
C ALA A 401 -18.38 -10.13 5.75
N SER A 402 -18.33 -11.06 4.82
CA SER A 402 -17.11 -11.83 4.52
C SER A 402 -16.14 -11.04 3.65
N VAL A 403 -16.61 -9.99 2.96
CA VAL A 403 -15.83 -9.11 2.09
C VAL A 403 -16.33 -7.68 2.16
N ALA A 404 -15.41 -6.72 2.12
CA ALA A 404 -15.70 -5.29 2.10
C ALA A 404 -14.51 -4.51 1.53
N GLY A 405 -14.64 -3.19 1.40
CA GLY A 405 -13.53 -2.29 1.12
C GLY A 405 -12.59 -2.22 2.33
N ALA A 406 -11.79 -3.26 2.51
CA ALA A 406 -10.85 -3.41 3.63
C ALA A 406 -9.56 -4.07 3.18
N ASN A 407 -8.46 -3.67 3.78
CA ASN A 407 -7.15 -4.29 3.63
C ASN A 407 -6.34 -4.22 4.93
N VAL A 408 -5.31 -5.02 5.02
CA VAL A 408 -4.32 -5.00 6.11
C VAL A 408 -2.95 -4.72 5.51
N VAL A 409 -2.20 -3.80 6.11
CA VAL A 409 -0.85 -3.42 5.70
C VAL A 409 0.09 -3.56 6.89
N VAL A 410 1.20 -4.24 6.68
CA VAL A 410 2.27 -4.38 7.67
C VAL A 410 3.27 -3.25 7.48
N LYS A 411 3.68 -2.64 8.59
CA LYS A 411 4.69 -1.59 8.59
C LYS A 411 6.06 -2.16 8.19
N THR A 412 6.65 -1.58 7.16
CA THR A 412 7.97 -1.93 6.61
C THR A 412 8.78 -0.67 6.33
N SER A 413 10.03 -0.81 5.92
CA SER A 413 10.85 0.34 5.48
C SER A 413 10.26 1.10 4.27
N THR A 414 9.42 0.44 3.49
CA THR A 414 8.73 0.99 2.31
C THR A 414 7.20 0.84 2.40
N GLU A 415 6.64 1.02 3.60
CA GLU A 415 5.21 0.81 3.89
C GLU A 415 4.26 1.55 2.94
N TRP A 416 4.64 2.74 2.46
CA TRP A 416 3.81 3.48 1.52
C TRP A 416 3.66 2.77 0.17
N GLN A 417 4.67 2.00 -0.26
CA GLN A 417 4.59 1.20 -1.50
C GLN A 417 3.69 -0.01 -1.30
N VAL A 418 3.77 -0.65 -0.13
CA VAL A 418 2.87 -1.74 0.24
C VAL A 418 1.44 -1.24 0.29
N PHE A 419 1.21 -0.12 0.98
CA PHE A 419 -0.09 0.53 1.02
C PHE A 419 -0.62 0.84 -0.38
N ALA A 420 0.21 1.41 -1.26
CA ALA A 420 -0.20 1.73 -2.62
C ALA A 420 -0.52 0.49 -3.49
N ARG A 421 0.13 -0.65 -3.23
CA ARG A 421 -0.09 -1.89 -3.99
C ARG A 421 -1.31 -2.68 -3.50
N ASP A 422 -1.53 -2.69 -2.18
CA ASP A 422 -2.54 -3.55 -1.55
C ASP A 422 -3.93 -2.91 -1.47
N ILE A 423 -4.10 -1.70 -2.01
CA ILE A 423 -5.44 -1.17 -2.20
C ILE A 423 -6.16 -2.01 -3.26
N PRO A 424 -7.39 -2.49 -3.00
CA PRO A 424 -8.12 -3.44 -3.87
C PRO A 424 -8.52 -2.85 -5.24
N LEU A 425 -7.65 -2.09 -5.89
CA LEU A 425 -8.05 -1.08 -6.86
C LEU A 425 -7.56 -1.27 -8.29
N VAL A 426 -6.41 -1.91 -8.47
CA VAL A 426 -5.64 -1.69 -9.70
C VAL A 426 -6.36 -2.01 -11.01
N PRO A 427 -7.24 -3.01 -11.14
CA PRO A 427 -7.94 -3.23 -12.41
C PRO A 427 -9.33 -2.57 -12.55
N TYR A 428 -9.95 -2.05 -11.47
CA TYR A 428 -11.39 -1.74 -11.46
C TYR A 428 -11.80 -0.33 -11.06
N MET A 429 -10.88 0.59 -10.84
CA MET A 429 -11.26 1.99 -10.59
C MET A 429 -12.17 2.56 -11.69
N THR A 430 -11.98 2.14 -12.92
CA THR A 430 -12.78 2.61 -14.06
C THR A 430 -14.23 2.16 -14.02
N ALA A 431 -14.53 0.95 -13.54
CA ALA A 431 -15.89 0.42 -13.46
C ALA A 431 -16.63 0.89 -12.20
N THR A 432 -15.97 0.87 -11.05
CA THR A 432 -16.59 1.21 -9.76
C THR A 432 -16.86 2.71 -9.63
N LEU A 433 -15.98 3.57 -10.14
CA LEU A 433 -16.20 5.02 -10.17
C LEU A 433 -17.38 5.44 -11.07
N ARG A 434 -17.73 4.66 -12.09
CA ARG A 434 -18.97 4.89 -12.87
C ARG A 434 -20.21 4.70 -12.02
N HIS A 435 -20.21 3.70 -11.12
CA HIS A 435 -21.35 3.46 -10.23
C HIS A 435 -21.47 4.51 -9.13
N VAL A 436 -20.36 4.96 -8.53
CA VAL A 436 -20.36 6.03 -7.52
C VAL A 436 -20.84 7.36 -8.09
N ASN A 437 -20.36 7.74 -9.27
CA ASN A 437 -20.85 8.95 -9.97
C ASN A 437 -22.33 8.86 -10.33
N LYS A 438 -22.85 7.68 -10.67
CA LYS A 438 -24.28 7.49 -10.97
C LYS A 438 -25.11 7.60 -9.69
N ALA A 439 -24.73 6.96 -8.60
CA ALA A 439 -25.42 7.00 -7.31
C ALA A 439 -25.37 8.39 -6.65
N SER A 440 -24.30 9.15 -6.83
CA SER A 440 -24.19 10.54 -6.38
C SER A 440 -25.08 11.48 -7.18
N ARG A 441 -25.15 11.31 -8.50
CA ARG A 441 -26.06 12.09 -9.37
C ARG A 441 -27.53 11.78 -9.11
N GLU A 442 -27.89 10.52 -8.86
CA GLU A 442 -29.26 10.14 -8.55
C GLU A 442 -29.71 10.69 -7.19
N ARG A 443 -28.84 10.73 -6.18
CA ARG A 443 -29.14 11.38 -4.88
C ARG A 443 -29.24 12.90 -5.01
N HIS A 444 -28.44 13.56 -5.84
CA HIS A 444 -28.53 15.01 -6.06
C HIS A 444 -29.80 15.40 -6.84
N ASN A 445 -30.27 14.54 -7.74
CA ASN A 445 -31.51 14.75 -8.49
C ASN A 445 -32.78 14.38 -7.69
N ALA A 446 -32.66 13.54 -6.66
CA ALA A 446 -33.78 13.20 -5.74
C ALA A 446 -33.94 14.23 -4.61
N ALA A 447 -32.97 15.13 -4.42
CA ALA A 447 -33.00 16.21 -3.41
C ALA A 447 -33.38 17.60 -4.01
N ARG A 448 -33.74 17.65 -5.30
CA ARG A 448 -34.38 18.77 -5.99
C ARG A 448 -35.82 18.41 -6.32
#